data_f6e2872e039126525311670a0f51fece
#
_entry.id   f6e2872e039126525311670a0f51fece
#
_cell.length_a   1.000
_cell.length_b   1.000
_cell.length_c   1.000
_cell.angle_alpha   90.00
_cell.angle_beta   90.00
_cell.angle_gamma   90.00
#
_symmetry.space_group_name_H-M   'P 1'
#
loop_
_entity.id
_entity.type
_entity.pdbx_description
1 polymer ?
#
loop_
_entity_poly.entity_id
_entity_poly.type
_entity_poly.pdbx_seq_one_letter_code
_entity_poly.pdbx_strand_id
1 'polypeptide(L)'
;SGEIGTVTTVNCDFYLGAHFGGFRDEMPSPLILDMAIHHFDLARFLTGLDALAVYALEFNPQGSWYRGAVAASCIFEMTNGVVFTYRGSWCAEGCHTSWNGNWRIVGDRGTVLYEQDQAPHGQVVADPAATSFHRPLREAVIATAEMPATGMHGALREMLRFLRTGEKPQ
;
A
#
# COMPACT_ATOMS: atom_id res chain seq x y z
N SER A 1 3.27 -1.08 -16.46
CA SER A 1 3.38 -2.14 -17.49
C SER A 1 2.09 -2.30 -18.32
N GLY A 2 0.92 -1.87 -17.84
CA GLY A 2 -0.36 -2.00 -18.56
C GLY A 2 -0.98 -3.40 -18.57
N GLU A 3 -0.37 -4.39 -17.92
CA GLU A 3 -0.86 -5.78 -17.88
C GLU A 3 -2.28 -5.88 -17.33
N ILE A 4 -2.58 -5.25 -16.21
CA ILE A 4 -3.90 -5.27 -15.58
C ILE A 4 -4.88 -4.25 -16.16
N GLY A 5 -4.47 -3.48 -17.18
CA GLY A 5 -5.28 -2.40 -17.75
C GLY A 5 -5.32 -1.15 -16.88
N THR A 6 -6.47 -0.48 -16.89
CA THR A 6 -6.70 0.72 -16.08
C THR A 6 -6.99 0.32 -14.63
N VAL A 7 -6.24 0.89 -13.68
CA VAL A 7 -6.49 0.64 -12.25
C VAL A 7 -7.84 1.21 -11.84
N THR A 8 -8.60 0.42 -11.09
CA THR A 8 -9.93 0.79 -10.58
C THR A 8 -9.98 0.81 -9.06
N THR A 9 -9.25 -0.08 -8.42
CA THR A 9 -9.29 -0.23 -6.96
C THR A 9 -7.91 -0.61 -6.43
N VAL A 10 -7.55 -0.02 -5.31
CA VAL A 10 -6.34 -0.35 -4.55
C VAL A 10 -6.74 -0.67 -3.11
N ASN A 11 -6.20 -1.73 -2.55
CA ASN A 11 -6.41 -2.08 -1.16
C ASN A 11 -5.06 -2.35 -0.49
N CYS A 12 -4.92 -1.90 0.74
CA CYS A 12 -3.76 -2.19 1.59
C CYS A 12 -4.23 -2.64 2.97
N ASP A 13 -3.74 -3.77 3.41
CA ASP A 13 -3.91 -4.29 4.76
C ASP A 13 -2.57 -4.26 5.50
N PHE A 14 -2.59 -3.72 6.72
CA PHE A 14 -1.39 -3.62 7.55
C PHE A 14 -1.71 -3.98 9.00
N TYR A 15 -1.24 -5.13 9.46
CA TYR A 15 -1.51 -5.66 10.78
C TYR A 15 -0.23 -6.15 11.45
N LEU A 16 0.16 -5.50 12.54
CA LEU A 16 1.28 -5.88 13.39
C LEU A 16 0.92 -5.71 14.86
N GLY A 17 1.49 -6.55 15.72
CA GLY A 17 1.46 -6.41 17.17
C GLY A 17 2.77 -5.78 17.66
N ALA A 18 2.98 -4.49 17.38
CA ALA A 18 4.24 -3.82 17.66
C ALA A 18 4.28 -3.23 19.08
N HIS A 19 5.07 -3.82 19.96
CA HIS A 19 5.31 -3.35 21.35
C HIS A 19 6.54 -2.43 21.37
N PHE A 20 6.41 -1.20 20.91
CA PHE A 20 7.54 -0.26 20.84
C PHE A 20 7.97 0.25 22.20
N GLY A 21 7.01 0.58 23.06
CA GLY A 21 7.26 1.36 24.26
C GLY A 21 7.57 2.84 23.95
N GLY A 22 7.71 3.62 25.00
CA GLY A 22 8.12 5.02 24.89
C GLY A 22 7.05 5.91 24.27
N PHE A 23 7.48 6.92 23.50
CA PHE A 23 6.59 7.97 23.03
C PHE A 23 5.48 7.48 22.10
N ARG A 24 5.70 6.39 21.36
CA ARG A 24 4.70 5.84 20.44
C ARG A 24 3.46 5.34 21.16
N ASP A 25 3.65 4.73 22.34
CA ASP A 25 2.53 4.21 23.13
C ASP A 25 1.64 5.36 23.67
N GLU A 26 2.17 6.56 23.78
CA GLU A 26 1.51 7.76 24.29
C GLU A 26 0.93 8.66 23.17
N MET A 27 1.23 8.39 21.90
CA MET A 27 0.71 9.19 20.77
C MET A 27 -0.82 9.09 20.68
N PRO A 28 -1.52 10.18 20.28
CA PRO A 28 -2.97 10.14 20.08
C PRO A 28 -3.40 9.28 18.89
N SER A 29 -2.61 9.24 17.82
CA SER A 29 -2.87 8.50 16.57
C SER A 29 -1.59 7.86 16.04
N PRO A 30 -1.00 6.87 16.76
CA PRO A 30 0.30 6.32 16.40
C PRO A 30 0.30 5.65 15.02
N LEU A 31 -0.76 4.88 14.69
CA LEU A 31 -0.82 4.19 13.41
C LEU A 31 -0.83 5.18 12.23
N ILE A 32 -1.76 6.15 12.25
CA ILE A 32 -1.93 7.07 11.12
C ILE A 32 -0.70 7.96 10.96
N LEU A 33 -0.21 8.57 12.06
CA LEU A 33 0.82 9.61 12.00
C LEU A 33 2.25 9.06 11.82
N ASP A 34 2.52 7.83 12.24
CA ASP A 34 3.88 7.29 12.22
C ASP A 34 4.06 6.16 11.18
N MET A 35 3.01 5.49 10.75
CA MET A 35 3.14 4.37 9.81
C MET A 35 2.25 4.46 8.58
N ALA A 36 0.96 4.70 8.72
CA ALA A 36 0.03 4.64 7.59
C ALA A 36 0.33 5.70 6.53
N ILE A 37 0.95 6.82 6.91
CA ILE A 37 1.43 7.85 5.97
C ILE A 37 2.32 7.24 4.87
N HIS A 38 3.13 6.23 5.19
CA HIS A 38 3.99 5.56 4.22
C HIS A 38 3.17 4.75 3.21
N HIS A 39 2.12 4.07 3.66
CA HIS A 39 1.21 3.33 2.78
C HIS A 39 0.35 4.28 1.93
N PHE A 40 -0.08 5.42 2.47
CA PHE A 40 -0.83 6.43 1.72
C PHE A 40 0.02 7.04 0.60
N ASP A 41 1.28 7.36 0.90
CA ASP A 41 2.23 7.85 -0.09
C ASP A 41 2.55 6.78 -1.13
N LEU A 42 2.75 5.53 -0.70
CA LEU A 42 2.97 4.40 -1.61
C LEU A 42 1.78 4.18 -2.55
N ALA A 43 0.54 4.31 -2.08
CA ALA A 43 -0.65 4.22 -2.94
C ALA A 43 -0.63 5.30 -4.04
N ARG A 44 -0.25 6.54 -3.70
CA ARG A 44 -0.07 7.63 -4.66
C ARG A 44 1.06 7.32 -5.65
N PHE A 45 2.19 6.85 -5.17
CA PHE A 45 3.33 6.49 -6.01
C PHE A 45 3.00 5.37 -7.01
N LEU A 46 2.37 4.29 -6.55
CA LEU A 46 2.02 3.13 -7.39
C LEU A 46 0.99 3.47 -8.47
N THR A 47 0.06 4.37 -8.16
CA THR A 47 -1.03 4.73 -9.08
C THR A 47 -0.74 5.97 -9.91
N GLY A 48 0.11 6.86 -9.44
CA GLY A 48 0.30 8.20 -10.01
C GLY A 48 -0.92 9.11 -9.79
N LEU A 49 -1.79 8.79 -8.81
CA LEU A 49 -3.05 9.49 -8.56
C LEU A 49 -3.01 10.23 -7.22
N ASP A 50 -3.76 11.31 -7.13
CA ASP A 50 -3.92 12.09 -5.90
C ASP A 50 -5.25 11.78 -5.21
N ALA A 51 -5.28 11.86 -3.87
CA ALA A 51 -6.50 11.75 -3.09
C ALA A 51 -7.32 13.04 -3.20
N LEU A 52 -8.62 12.91 -3.45
CA LEU A 52 -9.60 14.00 -3.51
C LEU A 52 -10.38 14.13 -2.20
N ALA A 53 -10.73 13.00 -1.60
CA ALA A 53 -11.47 12.93 -0.35
C ALA A 53 -11.09 11.68 0.43
N VAL A 54 -11.31 11.70 1.74
CA VAL A 54 -11.12 10.54 2.61
C VAL A 54 -12.24 10.45 3.64
N TYR A 55 -12.76 9.24 3.81
CA TYR A 55 -13.48 8.84 5.02
C TYR A 55 -12.57 7.98 5.86
N ALA A 56 -12.34 8.34 7.11
CA ALA A 56 -11.45 7.64 8.01
C ALA A 56 -12.08 7.43 9.39
N LEU A 57 -11.93 6.23 9.92
CA LEU A 57 -12.29 5.90 11.30
C LEU A 57 -11.03 5.39 11.99
N GLU A 58 -10.56 6.12 12.99
CA GLU A 58 -9.54 5.66 13.94
C GLU A 58 -10.19 5.16 15.20
N PHE A 59 -9.62 4.14 15.80
CA PHE A 59 -10.12 3.59 17.06
C PHE A 59 -9.00 2.90 17.85
N ASN A 60 -9.22 2.75 19.14
CA ASN A 60 -8.35 1.98 20.01
C ASN A 60 -9.06 0.69 20.40
N PRO A 61 -8.63 -0.48 19.88
CA PRO A 61 -9.24 -1.77 20.23
C PRO A 61 -9.14 -2.07 21.72
N GLN A 62 -10.13 -2.74 22.25
CA GLN A 62 -10.06 -3.22 23.63
C GLN A 62 -8.86 -4.19 23.80
N GLY A 63 -8.09 -3.98 24.84
CA GLY A 63 -6.88 -4.77 25.13
C GLY A 63 -5.61 -4.23 24.47
N SER A 64 -5.70 -3.13 23.73
CA SER A 64 -4.52 -2.43 23.22
C SER A 64 -3.64 -1.91 24.37
N TRP A 65 -2.33 -1.95 24.15
CA TRP A 65 -1.33 -1.34 25.05
C TRP A 65 -0.99 0.11 24.69
N TYR A 66 -1.56 0.64 23.62
CA TYR A 66 -1.44 2.04 23.23
C TYR A 66 -2.51 2.89 23.89
N ARG A 67 -2.16 4.13 24.18
CA ARG A 67 -3.09 5.11 24.75
C ARG A 67 -4.05 5.68 23.72
N GLY A 68 -3.57 5.92 22.52
CA GLY A 68 -4.32 6.54 21.44
C GLY A 68 -4.92 5.56 20.45
N ALA A 69 -5.53 6.10 19.40
CA ALA A 69 -6.12 5.31 18.33
C ALA A 69 -5.03 4.62 17.50
N VAL A 70 -4.94 3.30 17.61
CA VAL A 70 -3.88 2.46 17.06
C VAL A 70 -4.35 1.57 15.92
N ALA A 71 -5.63 1.63 15.60
CA ALA A 71 -6.23 0.96 14.45
C ALA A 71 -7.03 1.95 13.62
N ALA A 72 -7.09 1.71 12.32
CA ALA A 72 -7.81 2.58 11.39
C ALA A 72 -8.37 1.82 10.20
N SER A 73 -9.49 2.35 9.68
CA SER A 73 -10.04 2.00 8.38
C SER A 73 -10.25 3.29 7.59
N CYS A 74 -9.68 3.37 6.40
CA CYS A 74 -9.77 4.55 5.55
C CYS A 74 -10.24 4.18 4.15
N ILE A 75 -11.08 5.04 3.56
CA ILE A 75 -11.51 4.96 2.17
C ILE A 75 -11.16 6.29 1.52
N PHE A 76 -10.31 6.25 0.51
CA PHE A 76 -9.90 7.43 -0.27
C PHE A 76 -10.58 7.41 -1.63
N GLU A 77 -11.19 8.52 -1.99
CA GLU A 77 -11.55 8.83 -3.37
C GLU A 77 -10.32 9.43 -4.05
N MET A 78 -9.78 8.71 -5.02
CA MET A 78 -8.62 9.16 -5.79
C MET A 78 -9.06 9.81 -7.10
N THR A 79 -8.16 10.57 -7.72
CA THR A 79 -8.39 11.07 -9.08
C THR A 79 -8.73 9.92 -10.04
N ASN A 80 -9.41 10.22 -11.15
CA ASN A 80 -9.88 9.25 -12.16
C ASN A 80 -10.86 8.19 -11.63
N GLY A 81 -11.53 8.44 -10.49
CA GLY A 81 -12.54 7.56 -9.94
C GLY A 81 -12.00 6.27 -9.30
N VAL A 82 -10.69 6.20 -9.05
CA VAL A 82 -10.08 5.07 -8.34
C VAL A 82 -10.41 5.17 -6.86
N VAL A 83 -10.70 4.03 -6.23
CA VAL A 83 -10.89 3.94 -4.77
C VAL A 83 -9.71 3.22 -4.15
N PHE A 84 -9.10 3.86 -3.16
CA PHE A 84 -8.08 3.23 -2.31
C PHE A 84 -8.66 2.97 -0.92
N THR A 85 -8.58 1.73 -0.44
CA THR A 85 -8.95 1.36 0.93
C THR A 85 -7.72 0.93 1.72
N TYR A 86 -7.64 1.40 2.95
CA TYR A 86 -6.62 1.03 3.91
C TYR A 86 -7.26 0.48 5.17
N ARG A 87 -6.76 -0.63 5.68
CA ARG A 87 -7.10 -1.16 7.00
C ARG A 87 -5.82 -1.48 7.73
N GLY A 88 -5.70 -1.01 8.95
CA GLY A 88 -4.47 -1.25 9.70
C GLY A 88 -4.65 -1.29 11.22
N SER A 89 -3.73 -1.96 11.88
CA SER A 89 -3.62 -1.99 13.34
C SER A 89 -2.17 -2.28 13.75
N TRP A 90 -1.69 -1.56 14.76
CA TRP A 90 -0.43 -1.84 15.44
C TRP A 90 -0.59 -2.65 16.74
N CYS A 91 -1.79 -3.06 17.08
CA CYS A 91 -2.06 -3.96 18.20
C CYS A 91 -2.73 -5.28 17.76
N ALA A 92 -2.46 -5.73 16.55
CA ALA A 92 -2.96 -6.99 16.02
C ALA A 92 -1.94 -8.11 16.29
N GLU A 93 -2.22 -8.97 17.26
CA GLU A 93 -1.40 -10.13 17.55
C GLU A 93 -1.72 -11.29 16.60
N GLY A 94 -0.67 -11.89 16.06
CA GLY A 94 -0.77 -13.04 15.16
C GLY A 94 -1.15 -12.69 13.72
N CYS A 95 -0.83 -13.58 12.80
CA CYS A 95 -1.08 -13.42 11.35
C CYS A 95 -0.64 -12.05 10.81
N HIS A 96 0.54 -11.61 11.23
CA HIS A 96 1.07 -10.31 10.85
C HIS A 96 1.26 -10.18 9.35
N THR A 97 1.04 -8.98 8.83
CA THR A 97 1.55 -8.60 7.51
C THR A 97 3.05 -8.32 7.61
N SER A 98 3.69 -8.08 6.47
CA SER A 98 5.01 -7.43 6.49
C SER A 98 4.89 -5.94 6.87
N TRP A 99 6.02 -5.27 7.10
CA TRP A 99 6.07 -3.81 7.29
C TRP A 99 5.63 -3.03 6.06
N ASN A 100 5.71 -3.64 4.88
CA ASN A 100 5.25 -3.02 3.63
C ASN A 100 3.74 -3.22 3.38
N GLY A 101 3.05 -3.96 4.26
CA GLY A 101 1.63 -4.29 4.11
C GLY A 101 1.36 -5.35 3.04
N ASN A 102 0.12 -5.77 2.95
CA ASN A 102 -0.38 -6.64 1.89
C ASN A 102 -1.25 -5.81 0.94
N TRP A 103 -0.98 -5.92 -0.35
CA TRP A 103 -1.61 -5.09 -1.37
C TRP A 103 -2.39 -5.91 -2.38
N ARG A 104 -3.53 -5.38 -2.78
CA ARG A 104 -4.31 -5.85 -3.92
C ARG A 104 -4.61 -4.67 -4.83
N ILE A 105 -4.12 -4.73 -6.06
CA ILE A 105 -4.34 -3.71 -7.09
C ILE A 105 -5.17 -4.33 -8.19
N VAL A 106 -6.38 -3.81 -8.37
CA VAL A 106 -7.36 -4.30 -9.34
C VAL A 106 -7.43 -3.34 -10.51
N GLY A 107 -7.30 -3.87 -11.70
CA GLY A 107 -7.54 -3.17 -12.96
C GLY A 107 -8.73 -3.78 -13.71
N ASP A 108 -9.09 -3.18 -14.82
CA ASP A 108 -10.21 -3.62 -15.67
C ASP A 108 -9.93 -4.93 -16.41
N ARG A 109 -8.67 -5.38 -16.46
CA ARG A 109 -8.24 -6.61 -17.12
C ARG A 109 -7.51 -7.61 -16.23
N GLY A 110 -7.30 -7.30 -14.97
CA GLY A 110 -6.60 -8.22 -14.09
C GLY A 110 -6.33 -7.66 -12.69
N THR A 111 -5.67 -8.46 -11.87
CA THR A 111 -5.35 -8.13 -10.48
C THR A 111 -3.92 -8.53 -10.17
N VAL A 112 -3.22 -7.68 -9.42
CA VAL A 112 -1.90 -7.94 -8.85
C VAL A 112 -2.00 -7.96 -7.34
N LEU A 113 -1.30 -8.91 -6.72
CA LEU A 113 -1.12 -9.06 -5.28
C LEU A 113 0.35 -8.88 -4.92
N TYR A 114 0.58 -8.26 -3.77
CA TYR A 114 1.87 -8.23 -3.09
C TYR A 114 1.63 -8.54 -1.62
N GLU A 115 2.19 -9.61 -1.13
CA GLU A 115 1.92 -10.14 0.19
C GLU A 115 3.22 -10.68 0.83
N GLN A 116 3.40 -10.41 2.12
CA GLN A 116 4.50 -10.94 2.92
C GLN A 116 5.89 -10.69 2.31
N ASP A 117 6.10 -9.54 1.67
CA ASP A 117 7.34 -9.17 0.96
C ASP A 117 7.79 -10.18 -0.10
N GLN A 118 6.87 -11.04 -0.56
CA GLN A 118 7.13 -11.95 -1.68
C GLN A 118 7.08 -11.18 -3.01
N ALA A 119 7.62 -11.77 -4.06
CA ALA A 119 7.52 -11.18 -5.39
C ALA A 119 6.05 -10.94 -5.77
N PRO A 120 5.71 -9.77 -6.33
CA PRO A 120 4.35 -9.51 -6.79
C PRO A 120 3.92 -10.57 -7.81
N HIS A 121 2.68 -11.03 -7.68
CA HIS A 121 2.07 -11.99 -8.59
C HIS A 121 0.66 -11.54 -8.96
N GLY A 122 0.08 -12.09 -10.01
CA GLY A 122 -1.26 -11.69 -10.39
C GLY A 122 -1.76 -12.42 -11.62
N GLN A 123 -3.02 -12.20 -11.92
CA GLN A 123 -3.69 -12.81 -13.07
C GLN A 123 -4.38 -11.76 -13.91
N VAL A 124 -4.37 -11.97 -15.20
CA VAL A 124 -5.01 -11.10 -16.20
C VAL A 124 -5.87 -11.92 -17.14
N VAL A 125 -6.87 -11.28 -17.72
CA VAL A 125 -7.74 -11.87 -18.73
C VAL A 125 -6.90 -12.31 -19.93
N ALA A 126 -6.98 -13.60 -20.27
CA ALA A 126 -6.22 -14.16 -21.39
C ALA A 126 -6.87 -13.83 -22.74
N ASP A 127 -8.21 -13.81 -22.78
CA ASP A 127 -8.98 -13.47 -23.97
C ASP A 127 -10.04 -12.39 -23.62
N PRO A 128 -9.79 -11.13 -23.98
CA PRO A 128 -10.75 -10.05 -23.72
C PRO A 128 -12.10 -10.22 -24.44
N ALA A 129 -12.15 -10.98 -25.53
CA ALA A 129 -13.37 -11.23 -26.29
C ALA A 129 -14.23 -12.37 -25.72
N ALA A 130 -13.70 -13.13 -24.76
CA ALA A 130 -14.43 -14.23 -24.13
C ALA A 130 -15.69 -13.73 -23.40
N THR A 131 -16.83 -14.36 -23.66
CA THR A 131 -18.15 -14.04 -23.07
C THR A 131 -18.59 -15.05 -22.02
N SER A 132 -17.72 -16.00 -21.66
CA SER A 132 -17.98 -17.00 -20.62
C SER A 132 -18.19 -16.35 -19.25
N PHE A 133 -18.94 -16.99 -18.37
CA PHE A 133 -19.23 -16.52 -17.01
C PHE A 133 -17.95 -16.18 -16.22
N HIS A 134 -16.92 -17.04 -16.32
CA HIS A 134 -15.55 -16.74 -15.92
C HIS A 134 -14.68 -16.70 -17.17
N ARG A 135 -14.13 -15.53 -17.47
CA ARG A 135 -13.17 -15.38 -18.59
C ARG A 135 -11.89 -16.16 -18.30
N PRO A 136 -11.25 -16.75 -19.30
CA PRO A 136 -9.94 -17.39 -19.13
C PRO A 136 -8.92 -16.40 -18.57
N LEU A 137 -8.12 -16.86 -17.64
CA LEU A 137 -7.04 -16.07 -17.02
C LEU A 137 -5.68 -16.66 -17.39
N ARG A 138 -4.66 -15.81 -17.41
CA ARG A 138 -3.26 -16.18 -17.44
C ARG A 138 -2.50 -15.45 -16.35
N GLU A 139 -1.32 -15.93 -15.98
CA GLU A 139 -0.44 -15.21 -15.08
C GLU A 139 0.00 -13.88 -15.71
N ALA A 140 0.05 -12.84 -14.87
CA ALA A 140 0.55 -11.54 -15.27
C ALA A 140 2.07 -11.56 -15.38
N VAL A 141 2.62 -10.95 -16.43
CA VAL A 141 4.06 -10.75 -16.56
C VAL A 141 4.46 -9.49 -15.80
N ILE A 142 5.03 -9.67 -14.61
CA ILE A 142 5.44 -8.57 -13.73
C ILE A 142 6.95 -8.43 -13.79
N ALA A 143 7.41 -7.32 -14.37
CA ALA A 143 8.81 -6.98 -14.35
C ALA A 143 9.19 -6.44 -12.96
N THR A 144 10.20 -7.02 -12.35
CA THR A 144 10.82 -6.47 -11.14
C THR A 144 11.85 -5.40 -11.52
N ALA A 145 11.78 -4.24 -10.87
CA ALA A 145 12.80 -3.21 -11.05
C ALA A 145 14.05 -3.60 -10.26
N GLU A 146 15.22 -3.54 -10.93
CA GLU A 146 16.47 -3.58 -10.20
C GLU A 146 16.70 -2.27 -9.49
N MET A 147 16.79 -2.31 -8.17
CA MET A 147 17.07 -1.12 -7.37
C MET A 147 18.52 -1.16 -6.90
N PRO A 148 19.39 -0.25 -7.38
CA PRO A 148 20.80 -0.19 -7.02
C PRO A 148 21.05 0.14 -5.55
N ALA A 149 20.06 0.70 -4.88
CA ALA A 149 20.06 0.96 -3.44
C ALA A 149 18.62 1.04 -2.92
N THR A 150 18.37 0.55 -1.72
CA THR A 150 17.05 0.50 -1.09
C THR A 150 17.07 1.16 0.29
N GLY A 151 15.88 1.43 0.86
CA GLY A 151 15.71 1.99 2.20
C GLY A 151 16.45 3.33 2.39
N MET A 152 16.98 3.55 3.59
CA MET A 152 17.70 4.78 3.95
C MET A 152 18.88 5.07 3.02
N HIS A 153 19.58 4.05 2.56
CA HIS A 153 20.70 4.20 1.62
C HIS A 153 20.23 4.71 0.26
N GLY A 154 19.09 4.19 -0.24
CA GLY A 154 18.47 4.68 -1.47
C GLY A 154 18.05 6.15 -1.36
N ALA A 155 17.34 6.50 -0.29
CA ALA A 155 16.90 7.88 -0.04
C ALA A 155 18.07 8.85 0.03
N LEU A 156 19.15 8.51 0.76
CA LEU A 156 20.35 9.35 0.86
C LEU A 156 21.05 9.52 -0.50
N ARG A 157 21.11 8.45 -1.29
CA ARG A 157 21.69 8.50 -2.64
C ARG A 157 20.91 9.46 -3.55
N GLU A 158 19.57 9.39 -3.53
CA GLU A 158 18.72 10.28 -4.31
C GLU A 158 18.83 11.73 -3.85
N MET A 159 18.90 11.98 -2.55
CA MET A 159 19.16 13.30 -2.00
C MET A 159 20.49 13.87 -2.48
N LEU A 160 21.57 13.08 -2.44
CA LEU A 160 22.88 13.50 -2.93
C LEU A 160 22.89 13.74 -4.44
N ARG A 161 22.12 12.95 -5.22
CA ARG A 161 21.94 13.18 -6.65
C ARG A 161 21.26 14.53 -6.88
N PHE A 162 20.15 14.78 -6.20
CA PHE A 162 19.45 16.07 -6.28
C PHE A 162 20.34 17.26 -5.94
N LEU A 163 21.12 17.19 -4.86
CA LEU A 163 22.04 18.26 -4.48
C LEU A 163 23.13 18.53 -5.52
N ARG A 164 23.52 17.53 -6.31
CA ARG A 164 24.55 17.66 -7.35
C ARG A 164 23.99 18.13 -8.68
N THR A 165 22.79 17.69 -9.03
CA THR A 165 22.24 17.87 -10.38
C THR A 165 21.08 18.85 -10.46
N GLY A 166 20.42 19.14 -9.31
CA GLY A 166 19.17 19.89 -9.25
C GLY A 166 17.93 19.10 -9.72
N GLU A 167 18.10 17.84 -10.15
CA GLU A 167 17.00 17.00 -10.59
C GLU A 167 16.25 16.42 -9.39
N LYS A 168 14.95 16.72 -9.27
CA LYS A 168 14.13 16.20 -8.17
C LYS A 168 14.08 14.67 -8.20
N PRO A 169 14.11 14.00 -7.04
CA PRO A 169 13.78 12.58 -6.93
C PRO A 169 12.39 12.30 -7.51
N GLN A 170 12.25 11.13 -8.12
CA GLN A 170 10.95 10.64 -8.60
C GLN A 170 10.18 10.00 -7.47
#